data_c2b4d5093a0b652268750742ef2b2f6f
#
_entry.id   c2b4d5093a0b652268750742ef2b2f6f
#
_cell.length_a   1.000
_cell.length_b   1.000
_cell.length_c   1.000
_cell.angle_alpha   90.00
_cell.angle_beta   90.00
_cell.angle_gamma   90.00
#
_symmetry.space_group_name_H-M   'P 1'
#
loop_
_entity.id
_entity.type
_entity.pdbx_description
1 polymer ?
#
loop_
_entity_poly.entity_id
_entity_poly.type
_entity_poly.pdbx_seq_one_letter_code
_entity_poly.pdbx_strand_id
1 'polypeptide(L)'
;MLELHQARPEELPQAEALWTQVFDDGPALQRAFYALTRLPGPLVLTEDGQVQAMLALPEVTLTFPDGWRVKGGYVYALATRPEARGWGYAGQLLNYACEVLRNRRADCILTVPAQSSLFAFFAKHGFTPAFYQRRVEARPVPAPAAPLAGEEYDALREKLLAGAAHVSQGPGQMEFQRRLCPAPGSGLYRLELAHGPGCAAVERWPGRPVVKELLCHPQDEEQGAAAAAALCAAPAQVRLPGGPEDTPFGAIRWLYAAPPSRWQRSPQGYLGLAFD
;
A
#
# COMPACT_ATOMS: atom_id res chain seq x y z
N MET A 1 -16.08 -1.47 29.01
CA MET A 1 -17.04 -1.70 27.88
C MET A 1 -16.25 -1.65 26.59
N LEU A 2 -16.50 -2.57 25.67
CA LEU A 2 -15.78 -2.67 24.39
C LEU A 2 -16.57 -1.95 23.29
N GLU A 3 -15.93 -1.00 22.60
CA GLU A 3 -16.54 -0.19 21.55
C GLU A 3 -15.69 -0.21 20.28
N LEU A 4 -16.35 -0.14 19.10
CA LEU A 4 -15.74 -0.07 17.78
C LEU A 4 -16.30 1.14 17.05
N HIS A 5 -15.44 2.10 16.69
CA HIS A 5 -15.88 3.36 16.07
C HIS A 5 -14.73 4.07 15.34
N GLN A 6 -15.06 5.16 14.65
CA GLN A 6 -14.11 6.14 14.18
C GLN A 6 -13.52 6.88 15.39
N ALA A 7 -12.20 6.97 15.52
CA ALA A 7 -11.57 7.62 16.67
C ALA A 7 -12.14 9.02 16.93
N ARG A 8 -12.47 9.28 18.18
CA ARG A 8 -12.89 10.59 18.68
C ARG A 8 -11.66 11.47 18.90
N PRO A 9 -11.78 12.81 18.92
CA PRO A 9 -10.63 13.70 19.09
C PRO A 9 -9.76 13.37 20.33
N GLU A 10 -10.38 12.99 21.43
CA GLU A 10 -9.70 12.62 22.68
C GLU A 10 -8.94 11.29 22.62
N GLU A 11 -9.27 10.44 21.66
CA GLU A 11 -8.63 9.12 21.45
C GLU A 11 -7.46 9.20 20.46
N LEU A 12 -7.38 10.27 19.64
CA LEU A 12 -6.32 10.43 18.64
C LEU A 12 -4.90 10.34 19.24
N PRO A 13 -4.60 10.97 20.39
CA PRO A 13 -3.27 10.83 21.00
C PRO A 13 -2.92 9.38 21.38
N GLN A 14 -3.91 8.58 21.81
CA GLN A 14 -3.69 7.18 22.13
C GLN A 14 -3.44 6.34 20.88
N ALA A 15 -4.18 6.61 19.80
CA ALA A 15 -4.00 5.94 18.51
C ALA A 15 -2.64 6.30 17.90
N GLU A 16 -2.23 7.58 17.93
CA GLU A 16 -0.90 8.03 17.48
C GLU A 16 0.23 7.32 18.26
N ALA A 17 0.10 7.21 19.58
CA ALA A 17 1.08 6.53 20.42
C ALA A 17 1.17 5.03 20.08
N LEU A 18 0.01 4.37 19.86
CA LEU A 18 -0.04 2.96 19.46
C LEU A 18 0.60 2.74 18.08
N TRP A 19 0.32 3.63 17.11
CA TRP A 19 0.95 3.58 15.80
C TRP A 19 2.48 3.68 15.92
N THR A 20 2.99 4.70 16.64
CA THR A 20 4.42 4.89 16.87
C THR A 20 5.04 3.66 17.56
N GLN A 21 4.36 3.12 18.57
CA GLN A 21 4.85 1.95 19.31
C GLN A 21 5.03 0.70 18.42
N VAL A 22 4.17 0.53 17.41
CA VAL A 22 4.17 -0.70 16.59
C VAL A 22 5.01 -0.55 15.32
N PHE A 23 5.04 0.65 14.71
CA PHE A 23 5.66 0.87 13.40
C PHE A 23 6.86 1.80 13.43
N ASP A 24 7.16 2.42 14.58
CA ASP A 24 8.23 3.41 14.75
C ASP A 24 8.06 4.68 13.90
N ASP A 25 6.85 4.90 13.36
CA ASP A 25 6.50 6.10 12.61
C ASP A 25 6.23 7.28 13.54
N GLY A 26 6.96 8.38 13.35
CA GLY A 26 6.77 9.57 14.16
C GLY A 26 5.45 10.30 13.89
N PRO A 27 4.94 11.10 14.87
CA PRO A 27 3.67 11.81 14.75
C PRO A 27 3.57 12.75 13.54
N ALA A 28 4.68 13.28 13.06
CA ALA A 28 4.70 14.14 11.87
C ALA A 28 4.32 13.38 10.60
N LEU A 29 4.82 12.15 10.44
CA LEU A 29 4.48 11.28 9.32
C LEU A 29 3.02 10.85 9.37
N GLN A 30 2.52 10.48 10.55
CA GLN A 30 1.12 10.10 10.75
C GLN A 30 0.16 11.24 10.41
N ARG A 31 0.44 12.46 10.87
CA ARG A 31 -0.36 13.65 10.51
C ARG A 31 -0.31 13.94 9.01
N ALA A 32 0.86 13.80 8.38
CA ALA A 32 0.98 13.93 6.93
C ALA A 32 0.15 12.89 6.19
N PHE A 33 0.12 11.64 6.66
CA PHE A 33 -0.73 10.59 6.10
C PHE A 33 -2.21 10.97 6.11
N TYR A 34 -2.77 11.34 7.27
CA TYR A 34 -4.18 11.71 7.38
C TYR A 34 -4.52 12.95 6.56
N ALA A 35 -3.65 13.96 6.54
CA ALA A 35 -3.85 15.17 5.75
C ALA A 35 -3.85 14.91 4.24
N LEU A 36 -2.92 14.11 3.74
CA LEU A 36 -2.77 13.81 2.31
C LEU A 36 -3.84 12.83 1.80
N THR A 37 -4.21 11.85 2.62
CA THR A 37 -5.25 10.87 2.29
C THR A 37 -6.67 11.39 2.57
N ARG A 38 -6.79 12.56 3.22
CA ARG A 38 -8.07 13.17 3.64
C ARG A 38 -8.94 12.25 4.52
N LEU A 39 -8.28 11.41 5.31
CA LEU A 39 -8.97 10.54 6.25
C LEU A 39 -9.32 11.32 7.54
N PRO A 40 -10.49 11.08 8.12
CA PRO A 40 -10.90 11.73 9.37
C PRO A 40 -10.14 11.24 10.60
N GLY A 41 -9.36 10.15 10.48
CA GLY A 41 -8.62 9.50 11.54
C GLY A 41 -8.68 7.97 11.42
N PRO A 42 -8.14 7.21 12.39
CA PRO A 42 -8.21 5.76 12.40
C PRO A 42 -9.59 5.24 12.85
N LEU A 43 -9.90 3.99 12.47
CA LEU A 43 -10.87 3.19 13.19
C LEU A 43 -10.18 2.62 14.43
N VAL A 44 -10.89 2.58 15.56
CA VAL A 44 -10.37 2.09 16.83
C VAL A 44 -11.29 1.05 17.46
N LEU A 45 -10.69 0.17 18.22
CA LEU A 45 -11.35 -0.64 19.22
C LEU A 45 -10.88 -0.16 20.58
N THR A 46 -11.82 0.29 21.40
CA THR A 46 -11.56 0.73 22.77
C THR A 46 -12.16 -0.24 23.80
N GLU A 47 -11.48 -0.35 24.92
CA GLU A 47 -11.98 -1.05 26.10
C GLU A 47 -11.83 -0.13 27.30
N ASP A 48 -12.94 0.17 27.97
CA ASP A 48 -13.02 1.09 29.10
C ASP A 48 -12.33 2.45 28.86
N GLY A 49 -12.56 3.00 27.65
CA GLY A 49 -12.02 4.28 27.20
C GLY A 49 -10.54 4.25 26.75
N GLN A 50 -9.90 3.09 26.73
CA GLN A 50 -8.53 2.93 26.24
C GLN A 50 -8.52 2.33 24.83
N VAL A 51 -7.76 2.92 23.90
CA VAL A 51 -7.54 2.38 22.56
C VAL A 51 -6.67 1.12 22.68
N GLN A 52 -7.23 -0.03 22.36
CA GLN A 52 -6.57 -1.35 22.37
C GLN A 52 -6.07 -1.76 20.99
N ALA A 53 -6.80 -1.38 19.93
CA ALA A 53 -6.41 -1.62 18.55
C ALA A 53 -6.83 -0.46 17.67
N MET A 54 -6.10 -0.27 16.57
CA MET A 54 -6.37 0.74 15.56
C MET A 54 -6.05 0.25 14.15
N LEU A 55 -6.67 0.85 13.15
CA LEU A 55 -6.26 0.78 11.76
C LEU A 55 -6.64 2.06 11.01
N ALA A 56 -5.86 2.40 9.99
CA ALA A 56 -6.24 3.39 9.00
C ALA A 56 -6.89 2.70 7.78
N LEU A 57 -7.88 3.36 7.16
CA LEU A 57 -8.68 2.78 6.08
C LEU A 57 -8.81 3.76 4.90
N PRO A 58 -7.71 4.09 4.19
CA PRO A 58 -7.78 4.89 2.98
C PRO A 58 -8.59 4.21 1.89
N GLU A 59 -9.29 5.03 1.11
CA GLU A 59 -10.03 4.56 -0.06
C GLU A 59 -9.06 4.26 -1.20
N VAL A 60 -9.34 3.18 -1.92
CA VAL A 60 -8.62 2.79 -3.13
C VAL A 60 -9.62 2.36 -4.20
N THR A 61 -9.17 2.31 -5.43
CA THR A 61 -9.97 1.81 -6.54
C THR A 61 -9.26 0.62 -7.17
N LEU A 62 -9.94 -0.52 -7.33
CA LEU A 62 -9.45 -1.60 -8.18
C LEU A 62 -9.95 -1.34 -9.60
N THR A 63 -9.02 -1.05 -10.50
CA THR A 63 -9.26 -0.79 -11.92
C THR A 63 -8.98 -2.05 -12.71
N PHE A 64 -9.91 -2.42 -13.61
CA PHE A 64 -9.80 -3.62 -14.46
C PHE A 64 -9.27 -3.27 -15.85
N PRO A 65 -8.78 -4.27 -16.63
CA PRO A 65 -8.20 -4.03 -17.95
C PRO A 65 -9.13 -3.31 -18.95
N ASP A 66 -10.45 -3.48 -18.80
CA ASP A 66 -11.48 -2.82 -19.62
C ASP A 66 -11.88 -1.44 -19.09
N GLY A 67 -11.17 -0.90 -18.11
CA GLY A 67 -11.45 0.37 -17.47
C GLY A 67 -12.58 0.36 -16.44
N TRP A 68 -13.23 -0.79 -16.20
CA TRP A 68 -14.22 -0.90 -15.14
C TRP A 68 -13.56 -0.78 -13.77
N ARG A 69 -14.22 -0.11 -12.82
CA ARG A 69 -13.68 0.23 -11.50
C ARG A 69 -14.60 -0.22 -10.40
N VAL A 70 -14.01 -0.71 -9.30
CA VAL A 70 -14.71 -0.98 -8.05
C VAL A 70 -14.06 -0.24 -6.90
N LYS A 71 -14.88 0.20 -5.95
CA LYS A 71 -14.39 0.87 -4.75
C LYS A 71 -13.84 -0.14 -3.77
N GLY A 72 -12.75 0.20 -3.11
CA GLY A 72 -12.17 -0.58 -2.04
C GLY A 72 -11.65 0.28 -0.90
N GLY A 73 -11.31 -0.40 0.19
CA GLY A 73 -10.53 0.18 1.28
C GLY A 73 -9.22 -0.55 1.46
N TYR A 74 -8.18 0.16 1.84
CA TYR A 74 -6.88 -0.43 2.15
C TYR A 74 -6.64 -0.41 3.66
N VAL A 75 -6.45 -1.59 4.25
CA VAL A 75 -6.08 -1.70 5.68
C VAL A 75 -4.61 -1.34 5.81
N TYR A 76 -4.36 -0.19 6.43
CA TYR A 76 -3.03 0.31 6.73
C TYR A 76 -2.85 0.52 8.23
N ALA A 77 -1.64 0.32 8.74
CA ALA A 77 -1.28 0.49 10.15
C ALA A 77 -2.22 -0.24 11.13
N LEU A 78 -2.62 -1.48 10.80
CA LEU A 78 -3.37 -2.31 11.75
C LEU A 78 -2.46 -2.67 12.94
N ALA A 79 -2.75 -2.09 14.09
CA ALA A 79 -1.99 -2.26 15.32
C ALA A 79 -2.88 -2.73 16.47
N THR A 80 -2.32 -3.54 17.36
CA THR A 80 -2.92 -3.92 18.65
C THR A 80 -1.87 -3.76 19.73
N ARG A 81 -2.25 -3.17 20.86
CA ARG A 81 -1.36 -3.05 22.04
C ARG A 81 -0.71 -4.39 22.36
N PRO A 82 0.59 -4.43 22.65
CA PRO A 82 1.28 -5.70 22.95
C PRO A 82 0.58 -6.53 24.02
N GLU A 83 0.12 -5.88 25.09
CA GLU A 83 -0.57 -6.49 26.23
C GLU A 83 -1.99 -7.02 25.90
N ALA A 84 -2.59 -6.52 24.82
CA ALA A 84 -3.94 -6.92 24.36
C ALA A 84 -3.89 -7.90 23.17
N ARG A 85 -2.70 -8.32 22.75
CA ARG A 85 -2.55 -9.32 21.68
C ARG A 85 -3.09 -10.68 22.14
N GLY A 86 -3.63 -11.44 21.18
CA GLY A 86 -4.26 -12.74 21.46
C GLY A 86 -5.74 -12.67 21.86
N TRP A 87 -6.28 -11.49 22.15
CA TRP A 87 -7.69 -11.31 22.57
C TRP A 87 -8.65 -11.13 21.37
N GLY A 88 -8.13 -11.21 20.14
CA GLY A 88 -8.94 -11.15 18.93
C GLY A 88 -9.36 -9.75 18.50
N TYR A 89 -8.83 -8.69 19.10
CA TYR A 89 -9.21 -7.29 18.81
C TYR A 89 -8.91 -6.87 17.38
N ALA A 90 -7.76 -7.28 16.81
CA ALA A 90 -7.45 -7.01 15.40
C ALA A 90 -8.51 -7.62 14.46
N GLY A 91 -8.99 -8.84 14.74
CA GLY A 91 -10.02 -9.49 13.93
C GLY A 91 -11.38 -8.81 14.05
N GLN A 92 -11.76 -8.37 15.26
CA GLN A 92 -12.99 -7.61 15.47
C GLN A 92 -12.92 -6.27 14.71
N LEU A 93 -11.80 -5.55 14.78
CA LEU A 93 -11.61 -4.29 14.10
C LEU A 93 -11.61 -4.46 12.57
N LEU A 94 -11.03 -5.54 12.03
CA LEU A 94 -11.11 -5.88 10.60
C LEU A 94 -12.56 -6.12 10.15
N ASN A 95 -13.36 -6.82 10.95
CA ASN A 95 -14.77 -7.05 10.63
C ASN A 95 -15.55 -5.73 10.65
N TYR A 96 -15.30 -4.87 11.64
CA TYR A 96 -15.89 -3.54 11.70
C TYR A 96 -15.48 -2.68 10.49
N ALA A 97 -14.22 -2.72 10.06
CA ALA A 97 -13.77 -2.04 8.83
C ALA A 97 -14.54 -2.53 7.59
N CYS A 98 -14.85 -3.83 7.50
CA CYS A 98 -15.69 -4.36 6.44
C CYS A 98 -17.13 -3.82 6.47
N GLU A 99 -17.72 -3.62 7.66
CA GLU A 99 -19.05 -3.02 7.83
C GLU A 99 -19.03 -1.54 7.41
N VAL A 100 -18.02 -0.79 7.85
CA VAL A 100 -17.81 0.61 7.43
C VAL A 100 -17.74 0.73 5.91
N LEU A 101 -16.98 -0.16 5.26
CA LEU A 101 -16.83 -0.16 3.80
C LEU A 101 -18.13 -0.54 3.09
N ARG A 102 -18.90 -1.53 3.59
CA ARG A 102 -20.23 -1.86 3.03
C ARG A 102 -21.18 -0.67 3.10
N ASN A 103 -21.19 0.06 4.22
CA ASN A 103 -21.98 1.27 4.38
C ASN A 103 -21.56 2.38 3.40
N ARG A 104 -20.28 2.40 3.01
CA ARG A 104 -19.74 3.29 1.95
C ARG A 104 -19.92 2.74 0.53
N ARG A 105 -20.61 1.60 0.37
CA ARG A 105 -20.82 0.90 -0.90
C ARG A 105 -19.50 0.52 -1.59
N ALA A 106 -18.51 0.14 -0.83
CA ALA A 106 -17.28 -0.44 -1.34
C ALA A 106 -17.46 -1.95 -1.59
N ASP A 107 -16.72 -2.47 -2.57
CA ASP A 107 -16.83 -3.85 -3.03
C ASP A 107 -15.81 -4.77 -2.39
N CYS A 108 -14.66 -4.22 -2.00
CA CYS A 108 -13.55 -5.00 -1.47
C CYS A 108 -12.75 -4.26 -0.40
N ILE A 109 -11.95 -5.02 0.34
CA ILE A 109 -10.95 -4.53 1.28
C ILE A 109 -9.63 -5.22 0.98
N LEU A 110 -8.55 -4.45 0.96
CA LEU A 110 -7.20 -4.87 0.61
C LEU A 110 -6.28 -4.74 1.84
N THR A 111 -5.20 -5.50 1.86
CA THR A 111 -4.12 -5.33 2.84
C THR A 111 -2.79 -5.79 2.26
N VAL A 112 -1.69 -5.25 2.78
CA VAL A 112 -0.35 -5.78 2.59
C VAL A 112 0.16 -6.24 3.96
N PRO A 113 0.27 -7.57 4.16
CA PRO A 113 0.82 -8.09 5.40
C PRO A 113 2.29 -7.69 5.55
N ALA A 114 2.67 -7.08 6.68
CA ALA A 114 4.04 -6.64 6.94
C ALA A 114 5.06 -7.80 6.97
N GLN A 115 4.60 -9.02 7.21
CA GLN A 115 5.40 -10.25 7.21
C GLN A 115 4.63 -11.39 6.56
N SER A 116 5.33 -12.33 5.93
CA SER A 116 4.71 -13.48 5.27
C SER A 116 3.85 -14.34 6.21
N SER A 117 4.22 -14.44 7.48
CA SER A 117 3.45 -15.16 8.50
C SER A 117 2.05 -14.58 8.74
N LEU A 118 1.85 -13.28 8.48
CA LEU A 118 0.55 -12.62 8.65
C LEU A 118 -0.47 -12.97 7.56
N PHE A 119 -0.06 -13.53 6.42
CA PHE A 119 -1.02 -14.04 5.44
C PHE A 119 -1.98 -15.08 6.06
N ALA A 120 -1.47 -15.95 6.93
CA ALA A 120 -2.30 -16.92 7.64
C ALA A 120 -3.31 -16.26 8.60
N PHE A 121 -2.93 -15.14 9.23
CA PHE A 121 -3.86 -14.35 10.05
C PHE A 121 -4.97 -13.74 9.17
N PHE A 122 -4.62 -13.06 8.08
CA PHE A 122 -5.59 -12.45 7.19
C PHE A 122 -6.48 -13.48 6.49
N ALA A 123 -5.96 -14.67 6.16
CA ALA A 123 -6.75 -15.76 5.58
C ALA A 123 -7.90 -16.22 6.50
N LYS A 124 -7.68 -16.27 7.83
CA LYS A 124 -8.73 -16.55 8.82
C LYS A 124 -9.85 -15.50 8.81
N HIS A 125 -9.56 -14.30 8.29
CA HIS A 125 -10.52 -13.20 8.14
C HIS A 125 -11.02 -13.05 6.70
N GLY A 126 -10.88 -14.10 5.86
CA GLY A 126 -11.44 -14.16 4.50
C GLY A 126 -10.65 -13.41 3.43
N PHE A 127 -9.41 -13.03 3.71
CA PHE A 127 -8.52 -12.48 2.70
C PHE A 127 -7.81 -13.59 1.93
N THR A 128 -7.60 -13.39 0.64
CA THR A 128 -6.85 -14.29 -0.23
C THR A 128 -5.71 -13.52 -0.90
N PRO A 129 -4.50 -14.10 -1.05
CA PRO A 129 -3.43 -13.49 -1.83
C PRO A 129 -3.92 -13.18 -3.25
N ALA A 130 -3.60 -11.99 -3.75
CA ALA A 130 -4.10 -11.52 -5.04
C ALA A 130 -3.17 -10.52 -5.74
N PHE A 131 -2.16 -10.06 -5.04
CA PHE A 131 -1.17 -9.11 -5.55
C PHE A 131 0.21 -9.71 -5.33
N TYR A 132 1.05 -9.69 -6.37
CA TYR A 132 2.33 -10.36 -6.38
C TYR A 132 3.42 -9.41 -6.87
N GLN A 133 4.65 -9.67 -6.46
CA GLN A 133 5.83 -8.91 -6.86
C GLN A 133 6.97 -9.83 -7.28
N ARG A 134 7.63 -9.48 -8.39
CA ARG A 134 8.98 -9.94 -8.67
C ARG A 134 9.98 -9.02 -7.98
N ARG A 135 11.09 -9.58 -7.53
CA ARG A 135 12.20 -8.81 -6.94
C ARG A 135 13.48 -9.16 -7.68
N VAL A 136 14.18 -8.16 -8.13
CA VAL A 136 15.45 -8.30 -8.83
C VAL A 136 16.50 -7.43 -8.15
N GLU A 137 17.75 -7.91 -8.13
CA GLU A 137 18.88 -7.10 -7.71
C GLU A 137 19.45 -6.39 -8.92
N ALA A 138 19.56 -5.07 -8.85
CA ALA A 138 20.07 -4.26 -9.95
C ALA A 138 21.31 -3.47 -9.54
N ARG A 139 22.27 -3.39 -10.46
CA ARG A 139 23.44 -2.53 -10.33
C ARG A 139 23.17 -1.19 -10.99
N PRO A 140 23.67 -0.07 -10.40
CA PRO A 140 23.41 1.26 -10.92
C PRO A 140 24.04 1.48 -12.30
N VAL A 141 23.21 1.88 -13.28
CA VAL A 141 23.65 2.41 -14.57
C VAL A 141 22.86 3.71 -14.80
N PRO A 142 23.52 4.88 -14.82
CA PRO A 142 22.84 6.16 -14.97
C PRO A 142 22.03 6.24 -16.26
N ALA A 143 20.82 6.77 -16.14
CA ALA A 143 19.96 7.13 -17.27
C ALA A 143 19.25 8.45 -16.95
N PRO A 144 18.73 9.17 -17.96
CA PRO A 144 17.97 10.40 -17.72
C PRO A 144 16.74 10.11 -16.84
N ALA A 145 16.63 10.86 -15.74
CA ALA A 145 15.53 10.75 -14.79
C ALA A 145 15.16 12.12 -14.25
N ALA A 146 13.88 12.32 -13.93
CA ALA A 146 13.35 13.54 -13.33
C ALA A 146 12.46 13.22 -12.13
N PRO A 147 12.55 13.99 -11.03
CA PRO A 147 11.65 13.84 -9.91
C PRO A 147 10.23 14.24 -10.32
N LEU A 148 9.23 13.54 -9.73
CA LEU A 148 7.82 13.80 -9.95
C LEU A 148 7.14 14.18 -8.63
N ALA A 149 6.13 15.07 -8.72
CA ALA A 149 5.13 15.22 -7.67
C ALA A 149 4.19 14.01 -7.64
N GLY A 150 3.46 13.84 -6.52
CA GLY A 150 2.54 12.71 -6.37
C GLY A 150 1.48 12.62 -7.46
N GLU A 151 0.92 13.75 -7.91
CA GLU A 151 -0.07 13.81 -8.98
C GLU A 151 0.50 13.40 -10.34
N GLU A 152 1.71 13.86 -10.67
CA GLU A 152 2.40 13.51 -11.93
C GLU A 152 2.76 12.03 -11.97
N TYR A 153 3.20 11.49 -10.83
CA TYR A 153 3.52 10.07 -10.71
C TYR A 153 2.26 9.22 -10.85
N ASP A 154 1.18 9.56 -10.15
CA ASP A 154 -0.11 8.88 -10.25
C ASP A 154 -0.60 8.83 -11.69
N ALA A 155 -0.57 9.96 -12.40
CA ALA A 155 -0.98 10.05 -13.80
C ALA A 155 -0.12 9.18 -14.75
N LEU A 156 1.19 9.13 -14.54
CA LEU A 156 2.09 8.28 -15.32
C LEU A 156 1.88 6.79 -14.98
N ARG A 157 1.75 6.48 -13.69
CA ARG A 157 1.49 5.13 -13.18
C ARG A 157 0.22 4.52 -13.78
N GLU A 158 -0.89 5.28 -13.77
CA GLU A 158 -2.16 4.84 -14.35
C GLU A 158 -2.05 4.55 -15.86
N LYS A 159 -1.25 5.34 -16.58
CA LYS A 159 -0.99 5.09 -18.02
C LYS A 159 -0.19 3.81 -18.24
N LEU A 160 0.84 3.57 -17.42
CA LEU A 160 1.69 2.38 -17.54
C LEU A 160 0.95 1.10 -17.13
N LEU A 161 -0.04 1.20 -16.24
CA LEU A 161 -0.87 0.09 -15.79
C LEU A 161 -2.16 -0.09 -16.64
N ALA A 162 -2.37 0.74 -17.65
CA ALA A 162 -3.52 0.59 -18.54
C ALA A 162 -3.50 -0.80 -19.19
N GLY A 163 -4.67 -1.49 -19.16
CA GLY A 163 -4.79 -2.86 -19.66
C GLY A 163 -4.44 -3.97 -18.66
N ALA A 164 -3.98 -3.63 -17.45
CA ALA A 164 -3.78 -4.55 -16.35
C ALA A 164 -4.79 -4.30 -15.21
N ALA A 165 -5.18 -5.36 -14.48
CA ALA A 165 -5.91 -5.18 -13.24
C ALA A 165 -4.97 -4.59 -12.18
N HIS A 166 -5.31 -3.44 -11.61
CA HIS A 166 -4.43 -2.76 -10.65
C HIS A 166 -5.20 -1.92 -9.63
N VAL A 167 -4.51 -1.61 -8.54
CA VAL A 167 -5.02 -0.73 -7.50
C VAL A 167 -4.56 0.71 -7.76
N SER A 168 -5.52 1.58 -8.01
CA SER A 168 -5.35 3.03 -8.09
C SER A 168 -5.52 3.61 -6.69
N GLN A 169 -4.53 4.35 -6.23
CA GLN A 169 -4.50 4.93 -4.88
C GLN A 169 -4.79 6.44 -4.88
N GLY A 170 -4.45 7.11 -5.97
CA GLY A 170 -4.66 8.53 -6.14
C GLY A 170 -3.51 9.42 -5.67
N PRO A 171 -3.54 10.71 -6.07
CA PRO A 171 -2.40 11.62 -5.93
C PRO A 171 -2.00 11.90 -4.47
N GLY A 172 -2.94 11.93 -3.54
CA GLY A 172 -2.64 12.15 -2.13
C GLY A 172 -1.81 11.03 -1.51
N GLN A 173 -2.14 9.78 -1.86
CA GLN A 173 -1.37 8.60 -1.41
C GLN A 173 0.00 8.54 -2.09
N MET A 174 0.09 8.91 -3.37
CA MET A 174 1.39 9.03 -4.05
C MET A 174 2.26 10.13 -3.45
N GLU A 175 1.67 11.28 -3.08
CA GLU A 175 2.41 12.33 -2.39
C GLU A 175 2.86 11.90 -0.98
N PHE A 176 2.08 11.07 -0.28
CA PHE A 176 2.52 10.45 0.96
C PHE A 176 3.71 9.51 0.73
N GLN A 177 3.63 8.63 -0.26
CA GLN A 177 4.74 7.74 -0.64
C GLN A 177 6.02 8.52 -0.96
N ARG A 178 5.90 9.66 -1.66
CA ARG A 178 7.04 10.53 -1.96
C ARG A 178 7.76 11.04 -0.71
N ARG A 179 7.03 11.23 0.38
CA ARG A 179 7.54 11.77 1.66
C ARG A 179 7.93 10.70 2.69
N LEU A 180 7.61 9.43 2.42
CA LEU A 180 7.76 8.35 3.40
C LEU A 180 9.21 8.18 3.84
N CYS A 181 10.16 8.20 2.91
CA CYS A 181 11.59 8.15 3.21
C CYS A 181 12.20 9.55 3.14
N PRO A 182 12.69 10.11 4.28
CA PRO A 182 13.25 11.46 4.31
C PRO A 182 14.68 11.55 3.77
N ALA A 183 15.33 10.44 3.45
CA ALA A 183 16.70 10.42 2.98
C ALA A 183 16.85 11.13 1.62
N PRO A 184 17.88 11.99 1.44
CA PRO A 184 18.10 12.71 0.19
C PRO A 184 18.17 11.76 -1.02
N GLY A 185 17.46 12.10 -2.11
CA GLY A 185 17.35 11.27 -3.31
C GLY A 185 16.28 10.17 -3.22
N SER A 186 15.55 10.07 -2.11
CA SER A 186 14.30 9.31 -2.07
C SER A 186 13.18 10.09 -2.76
N GLY A 187 12.20 9.41 -3.32
CA GLY A 187 11.05 10.05 -3.95
C GLY A 187 10.50 9.28 -5.14
N LEU A 188 9.72 9.96 -5.93
CA LEU A 188 9.06 9.44 -7.12
C LEU A 188 9.76 10.02 -8.36
N TYR A 189 10.02 9.18 -9.33
CA TYR A 189 10.81 9.55 -10.50
C TYR A 189 10.17 9.07 -11.80
N ARG A 190 10.32 9.89 -12.85
CA ARG A 190 10.17 9.49 -14.24
C ARG A 190 11.52 9.05 -14.76
N LEU A 191 11.56 7.97 -15.52
CA LEU A 191 12.73 7.46 -16.23
C LEU A 191 12.51 7.60 -17.73
N GLU A 192 13.54 8.03 -18.47
CA GLU A 192 13.51 8.03 -19.93
C GLU A 192 14.21 6.75 -20.43
N LEU A 193 13.42 5.84 -21.01
CA LEU A 193 13.86 4.53 -21.44
C LEU A 193 13.63 4.34 -22.94
N ALA A 194 14.16 3.27 -23.53
CA ALA A 194 14.20 3.08 -24.99
C ALA A 194 12.80 2.97 -25.64
N HIS A 195 11.84 2.33 -24.94
CA HIS A 195 10.48 2.10 -25.49
C HIS A 195 9.43 3.02 -24.84
N GLY A 196 9.88 4.09 -24.19
CA GLY A 196 8.99 5.09 -23.58
C GLY A 196 9.32 5.37 -22.12
N PRO A 197 8.54 6.25 -21.48
CA PRO A 197 8.81 6.60 -20.09
C PRO A 197 8.48 5.45 -19.14
N GLY A 198 9.33 5.30 -18.13
CA GLY A 198 9.03 4.50 -16.93
C GLY A 198 8.79 5.38 -15.71
N CYS A 199 8.34 4.80 -14.63
CA CYS A 199 8.32 5.44 -13.32
C CYS A 199 8.87 4.54 -12.22
N ALA A 200 9.52 5.17 -11.22
CA ALA A 200 10.11 4.46 -10.09
C ALA A 200 9.85 5.20 -8.78
N ALA A 201 9.52 4.44 -7.73
CA ALA A 201 9.46 4.91 -6.36
C ALA A 201 10.71 4.43 -5.60
N VAL A 202 11.54 5.36 -5.16
CA VAL A 202 12.86 5.09 -4.59
C VAL A 202 12.91 5.48 -3.12
N GLU A 203 13.41 4.58 -2.29
CA GLU A 203 13.68 4.83 -0.87
C GLU A 203 15.13 4.49 -0.54
N ARG A 204 15.84 5.47 0.00
CA ARG A 204 17.27 5.38 0.31
C ARG A 204 17.52 5.19 1.81
N TRP A 205 16.85 4.23 2.41
CA TRP A 205 17.10 3.90 3.81
C TRP A 205 18.57 3.53 4.03
N PRO A 206 19.23 4.00 5.10
CA PRO A 206 20.61 3.66 5.40
C PRO A 206 20.87 2.15 5.38
N GLY A 207 21.82 1.72 4.54
CA GLY A 207 22.19 0.30 4.37
C GLY A 207 21.18 -0.57 3.64
N ARG A 208 20.00 -0.04 3.26
CA ARG A 208 18.96 -0.80 2.55
C ARG A 208 18.21 0.05 1.52
N PRO A 209 18.89 0.56 0.48
CA PRO A 209 18.19 1.25 -0.59
C PRO A 209 17.27 0.27 -1.33
N VAL A 210 16.08 0.72 -1.66
CA VAL A 210 15.07 -0.11 -2.34
C VAL A 210 14.31 0.72 -3.37
N VAL A 211 14.06 0.11 -4.53
CA VAL A 211 13.08 0.62 -5.49
C VAL A 211 11.75 -0.10 -5.21
N LYS A 212 10.84 0.60 -4.55
CA LYS A 212 9.55 0.05 -4.10
C LYS A 212 8.61 -0.28 -5.26
N GLU A 213 8.75 0.42 -6.36
CA GLU A 213 8.00 0.19 -7.58
C GLU A 213 8.85 0.61 -8.79
N LEU A 214 8.89 -0.25 -9.80
CA LEU A 214 9.34 0.10 -11.15
C LEU A 214 8.26 -0.33 -12.13
N LEU A 215 7.77 0.61 -12.92
CA LEU A 215 6.86 0.36 -14.03
C LEU A 215 7.50 0.92 -15.33
N CYS A 216 7.59 0.09 -16.34
CA CYS A 216 8.09 0.46 -17.65
C CYS A 216 7.62 -0.54 -18.71
N HIS A 217 7.96 -0.30 -19.96
CA HIS A 217 7.74 -1.28 -21.01
C HIS A 217 8.51 -2.58 -20.70
N PRO A 218 7.95 -3.79 -20.93
CA PRO A 218 8.61 -5.06 -20.58
C PRO A 218 10.02 -5.23 -21.18
N GLN A 219 10.27 -4.70 -22.36
CA GLN A 219 11.61 -4.75 -22.99
C GLN A 219 12.64 -3.82 -22.32
N ASP A 220 12.19 -2.89 -21.49
CA ASP A 220 13.05 -1.95 -20.77
C ASP A 220 13.28 -2.36 -19.29
N GLU A 221 12.77 -3.48 -18.83
CA GLU A 221 12.85 -3.85 -17.40
C GLU A 221 14.29 -3.87 -16.87
N GLU A 222 15.23 -4.45 -17.58
CA GLU A 222 16.64 -4.51 -17.18
C GLU A 222 17.26 -3.11 -17.14
N GLN A 223 17.06 -2.31 -18.19
CA GLN A 223 17.53 -0.93 -18.27
C GLN A 223 16.88 -0.07 -17.18
N GLY A 224 15.56 -0.20 -17.00
CA GLY A 224 14.79 0.52 -15.99
C GLY A 224 15.23 0.18 -14.57
N ALA A 225 15.49 -1.10 -14.29
CA ALA A 225 15.98 -1.54 -12.99
C ALA A 225 17.37 -0.95 -12.68
N ALA A 226 18.28 -0.96 -13.68
CA ALA A 226 19.60 -0.37 -13.54
C ALA A 226 19.54 1.16 -13.36
N ALA A 227 18.67 1.84 -14.10
CA ALA A 227 18.42 3.29 -13.98
C ALA A 227 17.85 3.66 -12.61
N ALA A 228 16.87 2.89 -12.12
CA ALA A 228 16.30 3.10 -10.79
C ALA A 228 17.30 2.83 -9.66
N ALA A 229 18.17 1.81 -9.79
CA ALA A 229 19.26 1.57 -8.86
C ALA A 229 20.29 2.73 -8.86
N ALA A 230 20.52 3.38 -10.00
CA ALA A 230 21.37 4.58 -10.04
C ALA A 230 20.81 5.74 -9.21
N LEU A 231 19.48 5.87 -9.12
CA LEU A 231 18.84 6.83 -8.21
C LEU A 231 19.06 6.46 -6.75
N CYS A 232 19.27 5.19 -6.42
CA CYS A 232 19.68 4.76 -5.08
C CYS A 232 21.15 5.05 -4.75
N ALA A 233 21.96 5.38 -5.76
CA ALA A 233 23.43 5.53 -5.69
C ALA A 233 24.16 4.27 -5.15
N ALA A 234 23.54 3.11 -5.24
CA ALA A 234 24.05 1.81 -4.79
C ALA A 234 23.29 0.67 -5.49
N PRO A 235 23.83 -0.56 -5.51
CA PRO A 235 23.01 -1.73 -5.85
C PRO A 235 21.76 -1.78 -4.99
N ALA A 236 20.63 -2.07 -5.61
CA ALA A 236 19.35 -2.00 -4.93
C ALA A 236 18.43 -3.14 -5.35
N GLN A 237 17.59 -3.58 -4.43
CA GLN A 237 16.47 -4.43 -4.76
C GLN A 237 15.39 -3.60 -5.47
N VAL A 238 14.95 -4.07 -6.62
CA VAL A 238 13.89 -3.45 -7.42
C VAL A 238 12.66 -4.35 -7.43
N ARG A 239 11.51 -3.77 -7.09
CA ARG A 239 10.21 -4.46 -7.11
C ARG A 239 9.51 -4.17 -8.44
N LEU A 240 9.10 -5.23 -9.10
CA LEU A 240 8.41 -5.26 -10.40
C LEU A 240 7.03 -5.93 -10.25
N PRO A 241 6.09 -5.67 -11.17
CA PRO A 241 4.87 -6.47 -11.25
C PRO A 241 5.19 -7.97 -11.34
N GLY A 242 4.45 -8.79 -10.57
CA GLY A 242 4.59 -10.24 -10.53
C GLY A 242 3.27 -10.97 -10.79
N GLY A 243 3.35 -12.28 -10.95
CA GLY A 243 2.24 -13.20 -11.09
C GLY A 243 2.11 -14.18 -9.92
N PRO A 244 1.16 -15.13 -9.96
CA PRO A 244 0.89 -16.07 -8.87
C PRO A 244 2.07 -16.99 -8.50
N GLU A 245 3.04 -17.15 -9.40
CA GLU A 245 4.28 -17.90 -9.19
C GLU A 245 5.35 -17.10 -8.44
N ASP A 246 5.15 -15.78 -8.32
CA ASP A 246 6.09 -14.88 -7.66
C ASP A 246 5.74 -14.68 -6.17
N THR A 247 6.41 -13.76 -5.51
CA THR A 247 6.23 -13.49 -4.08
C THR A 247 4.86 -12.85 -3.81
N PRO A 248 4.00 -13.45 -2.98
CA PRO A 248 2.79 -12.79 -2.50
C PRO A 248 3.12 -11.47 -1.80
N PHE A 249 2.44 -10.41 -2.21
CA PHE A 249 2.64 -9.07 -1.66
C PHE A 249 1.42 -8.56 -0.92
N GLY A 250 0.23 -8.67 -1.50
CA GLY A 250 -1.00 -8.21 -0.88
C GLY A 250 -2.14 -9.21 -1.00
N ALA A 251 -3.17 -8.99 -0.21
CA ALA A 251 -4.36 -9.83 -0.15
C ALA A 251 -5.64 -8.99 -0.28
N ILE A 252 -6.69 -9.62 -0.80
CA ILE A 252 -8.02 -9.03 -0.98
C ILE A 252 -9.09 -9.87 -0.29
N ARG A 253 -10.11 -9.20 0.25
CA ARG A 253 -11.38 -9.80 0.65
C ARG A 253 -12.52 -9.07 -0.05
N TRP A 254 -13.38 -9.81 -0.75
CA TRP A 254 -14.60 -9.26 -1.30
C TRP A 254 -15.66 -9.12 -0.20
N LEU A 255 -16.40 -8.02 -0.22
CA LEU A 255 -17.38 -7.67 0.82
C LEU A 255 -18.76 -8.25 0.55
N TYR A 256 -18.99 -8.79 -0.64
CA TYR A 256 -20.20 -9.47 -1.07
C TYR A 256 -19.96 -10.97 -1.28
N ALA A 257 -21.03 -11.73 -1.44
CA ALA A 257 -20.96 -13.18 -1.48
C ALA A 257 -20.10 -13.77 -2.61
N ALA A 258 -19.94 -13.05 -3.71
CA ALA A 258 -19.07 -13.46 -4.81
C ALA A 258 -18.28 -12.27 -5.38
N PRO A 259 -17.02 -12.47 -5.75
CA PRO A 259 -16.27 -11.46 -6.48
C PRO A 259 -16.87 -11.24 -7.87
N PRO A 260 -16.65 -10.07 -8.48
CA PRO A 260 -17.09 -9.81 -9.84
C PRO A 260 -16.57 -10.86 -10.84
N SER A 261 -17.35 -11.20 -11.86
CA SER A 261 -16.98 -12.20 -12.88
C SER A 261 -15.66 -11.87 -13.59
N ARG A 262 -15.33 -10.57 -13.72
CA ARG A 262 -14.01 -10.11 -14.23
C ARG A 262 -12.86 -10.60 -13.38
N TRP A 263 -12.99 -10.49 -12.06
CA TRP A 263 -12.00 -10.98 -11.10
C TRP A 263 -11.92 -12.51 -11.10
N GLN A 264 -13.05 -13.20 -11.19
CA GLN A 264 -13.07 -14.66 -11.20
C GLN A 264 -12.28 -15.26 -12.37
N ARG A 265 -12.26 -14.57 -13.53
CA ARG A 265 -11.50 -15.01 -14.72
C ARG A 265 -9.99 -14.84 -14.58
N SER A 266 -9.54 -13.86 -13.80
CA SER A 266 -8.13 -13.61 -13.52
C SER A 266 -8.04 -13.00 -12.11
N PRO A 267 -7.98 -13.86 -11.04
CA PRO A 267 -8.07 -13.41 -9.65
C PRO A 267 -6.74 -12.85 -9.15
N GLN A 268 -6.17 -11.92 -9.90
CA GLN A 268 -4.92 -11.25 -9.58
C GLN A 268 -4.93 -9.81 -10.08
N GLY A 269 -4.12 -8.98 -9.46
CA GLY A 269 -3.91 -7.60 -9.85
C GLY A 269 -2.56 -7.08 -9.39
N TYR A 270 -2.26 -5.84 -9.73
CA TYR A 270 -1.07 -5.16 -9.29
C TYR A 270 -1.42 -4.11 -8.22
N LEU A 271 -0.75 -4.15 -7.07
CA LEU A 271 -0.88 -3.16 -6.01
C LEU A 271 0.32 -2.21 -5.98
N GLY A 272 1.53 -2.76 -6.00
CA GLY A 272 2.80 -2.02 -6.07
C GLY A 272 3.17 -1.33 -4.76
N LEU A 273 2.70 -0.12 -4.57
CA LEU A 273 3.03 0.70 -3.40
C LEU A 273 2.04 0.44 -2.25
N ALA A 274 2.57 0.29 -1.05
CA ALA A 274 1.79 -0.06 0.14
C ALA A 274 2.23 0.68 1.41
N PHE A 275 3.14 1.65 1.29
CA PHE A 275 3.70 2.43 2.42
C PHE A 275 4.42 1.54 3.45
N ASP A 276 5.03 0.43 2.98
CA ASP A 276 5.75 -0.59 3.75
C ASP A 276 7.25 -0.33 3.85
#